data_9f42edd784602d7101e7644906f1d0d7
#
_entry.id   9f42edd784602d7101e7644906f1d0d7
#
_cell.length_a   1.000
_cell.length_b   1.000
_cell.length_c   1.000
_cell.angle_alpha   90.00
_cell.angle_beta   90.00
_cell.angle_gamma   90.00
#
_symmetry.space_group_name_H-M   'P 1'
#
loop_
_entity.id
_entity.type
_entity.pdbx_description
1 polymer ?
#
loop_
_entity_poly.entity_id
_entity_poly.type
_entity_poly.pdbx_seq_one_letter_code
_entity_poly.pdbx_strand_id
1 'polypeptide(L)'
;TGLSGSGKSSLAFDTIYAEGHRRFVESLSSYARMFIGQMDKPDVDFIEGLSPCISIDQKTTSKNPRSTVGTVTEIYDYLRLLYARVGVPHCPVCGKEIRRTTVDQVIDKIMALPDGSRFMILSPVVRDKKGEHQKVFEDAKKSGFVRARVDGSLYDLSENIALDKNLKHSVDIVVDRLVLRDGVRSRLADSVETAFRQ
;
A
#
# COMPACT_ATOMS: atom_id res chain seq x y z
N THR A 1 -14.63 -14.66 38.89
CA THR A 1 -14.83 -15.67 37.84
C THR A 1 -16.29 -15.96 37.63
N GLY A 2 -16.70 -16.38 36.47
CA GLY A 2 -18.10 -16.70 36.13
C GLY A 2 -18.27 -16.98 34.65
N LEU A 3 -19.45 -17.48 34.25
CA LEU A 3 -19.79 -17.77 32.88
C LEU A 3 -19.82 -16.50 32.01
N SER A 4 -19.67 -16.65 30.68
CA SER A 4 -19.84 -15.53 29.76
C SER A 4 -21.26 -14.96 29.88
N GLY A 5 -21.41 -13.64 29.85
CA GLY A 5 -22.70 -12.96 30.03
C GLY A 5 -23.22 -12.85 31.47
N SER A 6 -22.44 -13.26 32.51
CA SER A 6 -22.86 -13.20 33.91
C SER A 6 -22.67 -11.82 34.57
N GLY A 7 -22.43 -10.75 33.82
CA GLY A 7 -22.28 -9.39 34.36
C GLY A 7 -20.92 -9.08 34.99
N LYS A 8 -19.89 -9.95 34.85
CA LYS A 8 -18.58 -9.72 35.47
C LYS A 8 -17.93 -8.40 35.04
N SER A 9 -17.97 -8.10 33.75
CA SER A 9 -17.40 -6.86 33.20
C SER A 9 -18.17 -5.64 33.68
N SER A 10 -19.50 -5.69 33.71
CA SER A 10 -20.33 -4.60 34.23
C SER A 10 -20.07 -4.37 35.72
N LEU A 11 -19.96 -5.40 36.53
CA LEU A 11 -19.60 -5.26 37.92
C LEU A 11 -18.21 -4.63 38.10
N ALA A 12 -17.23 -5.07 37.30
CA ALA A 12 -15.84 -4.57 37.44
C ALA A 12 -15.69 -3.13 36.91
N PHE A 13 -16.25 -2.81 35.75
CA PHE A 13 -16.05 -1.52 35.09
C PHE A 13 -17.14 -0.51 35.43
N ASP A 14 -18.41 -0.88 35.29
CA ASP A 14 -19.53 0.04 35.43
C ASP A 14 -19.90 0.30 36.91
N THR A 15 -19.42 -0.55 37.81
CA THR A 15 -19.72 -0.42 39.25
C THR A 15 -18.45 -0.13 40.09
N ILE A 16 -17.55 -1.08 40.20
CA ILE A 16 -16.39 -0.95 41.12
C ILE A 16 -15.42 0.13 40.62
N TYR A 17 -15.01 0.04 39.34
CA TYR A 17 -14.11 1.03 38.79
C TYR A 17 -14.75 2.41 38.70
N ALA A 18 -15.99 2.50 38.26
CA ALA A 18 -16.71 3.78 38.14
C ALA A 18 -16.80 4.52 39.47
N GLU A 19 -17.16 3.82 40.55
CA GLU A 19 -17.23 4.43 41.91
C GLU A 19 -15.84 4.76 42.46
N GLY A 20 -14.85 3.89 42.27
CA GLY A 20 -13.47 4.15 42.74
C GLY A 20 -12.84 5.33 41.99
N HIS A 21 -13.03 5.42 40.69
CA HIS A 21 -12.59 6.54 39.87
C HIS A 21 -13.31 7.84 40.23
N ARG A 22 -14.65 7.83 40.43
CA ARG A 22 -15.44 8.97 40.83
C ARG A 22 -14.95 9.56 42.15
N ARG A 23 -14.75 8.75 43.20
CA ARG A 23 -14.22 9.19 44.50
C ARG A 23 -12.80 9.73 44.38
N PHE A 24 -11.96 9.13 43.57
CA PHE A 24 -10.61 9.63 43.30
C PHE A 24 -10.65 11.01 42.64
N VAL A 25 -11.47 11.19 41.59
CA VAL A 25 -11.62 12.47 40.91
C VAL A 25 -12.20 13.55 41.84
N GLU A 26 -13.13 13.21 42.72
CA GLU A 26 -13.69 14.14 43.72
C GLU A 26 -12.63 14.65 44.71
N SER A 27 -11.58 13.83 44.98
CA SER A 27 -10.46 14.23 45.87
C SER A 27 -9.50 15.24 45.21
N LEU A 28 -9.58 15.42 43.89
CA LEU A 28 -8.69 16.28 43.13
C LEU A 28 -9.15 17.74 43.14
N SER A 29 -8.26 18.69 42.81
CA SER A 29 -8.59 20.08 42.64
C SER A 29 -9.62 20.30 41.53
N SER A 30 -10.39 21.38 41.60
CA SER A 30 -11.38 21.74 40.56
C SER A 30 -10.76 21.85 39.15
N TYR A 31 -9.54 22.33 39.08
CA TYR A 31 -8.80 22.43 37.81
C TYR A 31 -8.48 21.04 37.24
N ALA A 32 -7.98 20.11 38.05
CA ALA A 32 -7.67 18.76 37.60
C ALA A 32 -8.93 18.00 37.14
N ARG A 33 -10.06 18.20 37.83
CA ARG A 33 -11.36 17.59 37.47
C ARG A 33 -11.86 18.00 36.08
N MET A 34 -11.52 19.18 35.59
CA MET A 34 -11.91 19.61 34.24
C MET A 34 -11.26 18.82 33.13
N PHE A 35 -10.10 18.18 33.37
CA PHE A 35 -9.36 17.42 32.37
C PHE A 35 -9.59 15.91 32.46
N ILE A 36 -9.95 15.43 33.65
CA ILE A 36 -10.18 14.00 33.92
C ILE A 36 -11.69 13.78 33.91
N GLY A 37 -12.28 13.33 32.85
CA GLY A 37 -13.73 13.12 32.75
C GLY A 37 -14.32 12.45 34.00
N GLN A 38 -15.46 12.91 34.47
CA GLN A 38 -16.17 12.35 35.61
C GLN A 38 -17.06 11.21 35.11
N MET A 39 -17.03 10.06 35.80
CA MET A 39 -17.95 8.96 35.55
C MET A 39 -19.25 9.16 36.34
N ASP A 40 -20.35 8.69 35.77
CA ASP A 40 -21.64 8.72 36.45
C ASP A 40 -21.62 7.84 37.70
N LYS A 41 -22.42 8.25 38.70
CA LYS A 41 -22.57 7.46 39.93
C LYS A 41 -23.25 6.14 39.59
N PRO A 42 -22.63 4.99 39.90
CA PRO A 42 -23.31 3.70 39.68
C PRO A 42 -24.54 3.56 40.57
N ASP A 43 -25.54 2.85 40.08
CA ASP A 43 -26.77 2.53 40.82
C ASP A 43 -26.49 1.37 41.80
N VAL A 44 -26.04 1.76 43.00
CA VAL A 44 -25.71 0.82 44.08
C VAL A 44 -26.16 1.43 45.42
N ASP A 45 -26.63 0.57 46.29
CA ASP A 45 -27.07 0.99 47.64
C ASP A 45 -25.87 1.44 48.50
N PHE A 46 -24.75 0.71 48.40
CA PHE A 46 -23.62 0.93 49.25
C PHE A 46 -22.31 0.28 48.76
N ILE A 47 -21.18 1.01 48.75
CA ILE A 47 -19.84 0.51 48.51
C ILE A 47 -18.86 1.16 49.49
N GLU A 48 -18.15 0.39 50.32
CA GLU A 48 -17.04 0.84 51.17
C GLU A 48 -15.72 0.19 50.84
N GLY A 49 -14.62 0.81 51.35
CA GLY A 49 -13.29 0.23 51.28
C GLY A 49 -12.61 0.25 49.90
N LEU A 50 -13.13 1.05 48.93
CA LEU A 50 -12.48 1.18 47.64
C LEU A 50 -11.23 2.05 47.71
N SER A 51 -10.11 1.48 47.34
CA SER A 51 -8.87 2.21 47.00
C SER A 51 -8.98 2.89 45.61
N PRO A 52 -8.10 3.87 45.31
CA PRO A 52 -8.00 4.39 43.93
C PRO A 52 -7.79 3.24 42.94
N CYS A 53 -8.63 3.20 41.91
CA CYS A 53 -8.70 2.09 40.95
C CYS A 53 -8.13 2.51 39.61
N ILE A 54 -7.39 1.60 38.99
CA ILE A 54 -6.97 1.68 37.57
C ILE A 54 -7.67 0.56 36.83
N SER A 55 -8.26 0.90 35.71
CA SER A 55 -8.90 -0.06 34.82
C SER A 55 -8.01 -0.31 33.60
N ILE A 56 -7.81 -1.57 33.25
CA ILE A 56 -7.19 -1.99 32.00
C ILE A 56 -8.26 -2.71 31.20
N ASP A 57 -8.79 -2.03 30.21
CA ASP A 57 -9.84 -2.58 29.35
C ASP A 57 -9.25 -3.34 28.17
N GLN A 58 -9.98 -4.33 27.70
CA GLN A 58 -9.67 -4.97 26.42
C GLN A 58 -9.84 -3.94 25.31
N LYS A 59 -8.80 -3.75 24.50
CA LYS A 59 -8.88 -2.92 23.32
C LYS A 59 -9.83 -3.58 22.32
N THR A 60 -11.10 -3.25 22.40
CA THR A 60 -12.05 -3.50 21.33
C THR A 60 -11.69 -2.62 20.15
N THR A 61 -12.08 -2.94 18.97
CA THR A 61 -11.75 -2.31 17.69
C THR A 61 -11.29 -0.85 17.78
N SER A 62 -10.04 -0.59 17.39
CA SER A 62 -9.53 0.79 17.24
C SER A 62 -10.41 1.55 16.25
N LYS A 63 -10.81 2.77 16.61
CA LYS A 63 -11.50 3.71 15.68
C LYS A 63 -10.61 4.09 14.49
N ASN A 64 -9.31 3.82 14.57
CA ASN A 64 -8.37 4.03 13.46
C ASN A 64 -8.26 2.74 12.63
N PRO A 65 -8.74 2.72 11.36
CA PRO A 65 -8.71 1.54 10.51
C PRO A 65 -7.29 1.05 10.18
N ARG A 66 -6.27 1.88 10.41
CA ARG A 66 -4.86 1.51 10.24
C ARG A 66 -4.22 0.87 11.48
N SER A 67 -4.92 0.88 12.62
CA SER A 67 -4.40 0.31 13.88
C SER A 67 -4.96 -1.10 14.06
N THR A 68 -4.21 -2.09 13.62
CA THR A 68 -4.48 -3.50 13.86
C THR A 68 -3.61 -4.02 14.99
N VAL A 69 -3.94 -5.19 15.54
CA VAL A 69 -3.10 -5.90 16.54
C VAL A 69 -1.68 -6.06 15.99
N GLY A 70 -1.53 -6.44 14.73
CA GLY A 70 -0.25 -6.63 14.08
C GLY A 70 0.64 -5.39 14.07
N THR A 71 0.06 -4.18 13.90
CA THR A 71 0.80 -2.91 13.90
C THR A 71 1.14 -2.43 15.32
N VAL A 72 0.25 -2.65 16.28
CA VAL A 72 0.46 -2.24 17.68
C VAL A 72 1.48 -3.12 18.40
N THR A 73 1.56 -4.39 18.04
CA THR A 73 2.50 -5.37 18.61
C THR A 73 3.80 -5.51 17.81
N GLU A 74 4.00 -4.70 16.77
CA GLU A 74 5.16 -4.78 15.86
C GLU A 74 5.27 -6.10 15.07
N ILE A 75 4.35 -7.05 15.25
CA ILE A 75 4.31 -8.33 14.50
C ILE A 75 4.31 -8.09 12.99
N TYR A 76 3.66 -7.02 12.55
CA TYR A 76 3.59 -6.67 11.14
C TYR A 76 4.97 -6.36 10.54
N ASP A 77 5.87 -5.73 11.29
CA ASP A 77 7.22 -5.42 10.81
C ASP A 77 8.07 -6.68 10.66
N TYR A 78 7.95 -7.63 11.59
CA TYR A 78 8.58 -8.94 11.44
C TYR A 78 8.01 -9.73 10.26
N LEU A 79 6.68 -9.70 10.06
CA LEU A 79 6.06 -10.35 8.90
C LEU A 79 6.51 -9.71 7.58
N ARG A 80 6.60 -8.40 7.50
CA ARG A 80 7.12 -7.70 6.32
C ARG A 80 8.55 -8.16 5.98
N LEU A 81 9.42 -8.23 7.00
CA LEU A 81 10.78 -8.71 6.80
C LEU A 81 10.82 -10.17 6.37
N LEU A 82 10.03 -11.03 7.00
CA LEU A 82 9.92 -12.44 6.67
C LEU A 82 9.48 -12.62 5.21
N TYR A 83 8.35 -12.02 4.82
CA TYR A 83 7.85 -12.14 3.46
C TYR A 83 8.77 -11.49 2.41
N ALA A 84 9.47 -10.41 2.77
CA ALA A 84 10.45 -9.79 1.88
C ALA A 84 11.68 -10.69 1.61
N ARG A 85 12.06 -11.55 2.58
CA ARG A 85 13.26 -12.41 2.48
C ARG A 85 12.96 -13.80 1.91
N VAL A 86 11.87 -14.42 2.31
CA VAL A 86 11.54 -15.82 1.96
C VAL A 86 10.20 -15.97 1.25
N GLY A 87 9.42 -14.90 1.15
CA GLY A 87 8.12 -14.91 0.49
C GLY A 87 8.26 -15.12 -1.02
N VAL A 88 7.38 -15.93 -1.58
CA VAL A 88 7.24 -16.12 -3.03
C VAL A 88 6.04 -15.29 -3.48
N PRO A 89 6.24 -14.17 -4.19
CA PRO A 89 5.13 -13.33 -4.61
C PRO A 89 4.33 -14.01 -5.73
N HIS A 90 3.01 -13.90 -5.65
CA HIS A 90 2.09 -14.40 -6.65
C HIS A 90 1.19 -13.27 -7.16
N CYS A 91 0.81 -13.34 -8.43
CA CYS A 91 -0.15 -12.39 -9.01
C CYS A 91 -1.53 -12.54 -8.35
N PRO A 92 -2.13 -11.48 -7.79
CA PRO A 92 -3.43 -11.56 -7.12
C PRO A 92 -4.59 -11.86 -8.09
N VAL A 93 -4.39 -11.67 -9.41
CA VAL A 93 -5.43 -11.89 -10.42
C VAL A 93 -5.38 -13.33 -10.97
N CYS A 94 -4.20 -13.83 -11.32
CA CYS A 94 -4.07 -15.13 -11.98
C CYS A 94 -3.31 -16.18 -11.17
N GLY A 95 -2.86 -15.87 -9.94
CA GLY A 95 -2.15 -16.79 -9.05
C GLY A 95 -0.75 -17.20 -9.49
N LYS A 96 -0.26 -16.74 -10.66
CA LYS A 96 1.07 -17.10 -11.15
C LYS A 96 2.17 -16.52 -10.28
N GLU A 97 3.20 -17.29 -10.02
CA GLU A 97 4.39 -16.86 -9.32
C GLU A 97 5.09 -15.73 -10.07
N ILE A 98 5.46 -14.68 -9.34
CA ILE A 98 6.20 -13.53 -9.87
C ILE A 98 7.67 -13.72 -9.50
N ARG A 99 8.52 -13.96 -10.51
CA ARG A 99 9.97 -14.06 -10.35
C ARG A 99 10.65 -12.86 -11.00
N ARG A 100 11.80 -12.47 -10.47
CA ARG A 100 12.67 -11.54 -11.18
C ARG A 100 13.07 -12.18 -12.51
N THR A 101 12.74 -11.51 -13.59
CA THR A 101 13.14 -11.96 -14.93
C THR A 101 14.41 -11.21 -15.32
N THR A 102 15.46 -11.93 -15.69
CA THR A 102 16.68 -11.33 -16.23
C THR A 102 16.48 -10.88 -17.68
N VAL A 103 17.35 -9.97 -18.14
CA VAL A 103 17.34 -9.53 -19.56
C VAL A 103 17.42 -10.73 -20.49
N ASP A 104 18.32 -11.67 -20.21
CA ASP A 104 18.48 -12.88 -21.03
C ASP A 104 17.21 -13.72 -21.11
N GLN A 105 16.52 -13.89 -19.98
CA GLN A 105 15.25 -14.64 -19.96
C GLN A 105 14.15 -13.94 -20.75
N VAL A 106 14.14 -12.60 -20.80
CA VAL A 106 13.22 -11.82 -21.64
C VAL A 106 13.56 -12.06 -23.10
N ILE A 107 14.84 -11.96 -23.46
CA ILE A 107 15.33 -12.20 -24.83
C ILE A 107 14.97 -13.61 -25.30
N ASP A 108 15.25 -14.62 -24.48
CA ASP A 108 14.96 -16.02 -24.82
C ASP A 108 13.46 -16.29 -25.04
N LYS A 109 12.60 -15.66 -24.20
CA LYS A 109 11.15 -15.74 -24.40
C LYS A 109 10.68 -15.06 -25.69
N ILE A 110 11.27 -13.93 -26.06
CA ILE A 110 10.95 -13.24 -27.31
C ILE A 110 11.45 -14.06 -28.50
N MET A 111 12.65 -14.63 -28.42
CA MET A 111 13.24 -15.47 -29.47
C MET A 111 12.47 -16.78 -29.69
N ALA A 112 11.67 -17.22 -28.71
CA ALA A 112 10.80 -18.38 -28.84
C ALA A 112 9.47 -18.08 -29.59
N LEU A 113 9.18 -16.83 -29.96
CA LEU A 113 8.04 -16.49 -30.78
C LEU A 113 8.23 -16.97 -32.24
N PRO A 114 7.15 -17.15 -33.01
CA PRO A 114 7.25 -17.52 -34.41
C PRO A 114 8.10 -16.54 -35.22
N ASP A 115 8.88 -17.05 -36.16
CA ASP A 115 9.66 -16.19 -37.08
C ASP A 115 8.72 -15.23 -37.84
N GLY A 116 9.20 -14.03 -38.13
CA GLY A 116 8.39 -12.96 -38.73
C GLY A 116 7.47 -12.21 -37.75
N SER A 117 7.42 -12.59 -36.47
CA SER A 117 6.62 -11.87 -35.47
C SER A 117 7.05 -10.41 -35.37
N ARG A 118 6.08 -9.50 -35.38
CA ARG A 118 6.28 -8.06 -35.23
C ARG A 118 5.94 -7.64 -33.81
N PHE A 119 6.85 -6.96 -33.13
CA PHE A 119 6.64 -6.50 -31.75
C PHE A 119 7.33 -5.17 -31.49
N MET A 120 6.94 -4.55 -30.39
CA MET A 120 7.52 -3.29 -29.89
C MET A 120 8.11 -3.50 -28.52
N ILE A 121 9.28 -2.92 -28.27
CA ILE A 121 9.86 -2.79 -26.94
C ILE A 121 9.39 -1.46 -26.36
N LEU A 122 8.74 -1.54 -25.21
CA LEU A 122 8.12 -0.41 -24.54
C LEU A 122 8.74 -0.26 -23.14
N SER A 123 9.05 0.97 -22.75
CA SER A 123 9.43 1.33 -21.40
C SER A 123 8.30 2.10 -20.73
N PRO A 124 7.66 1.56 -19.69
CA PRO A 124 6.58 2.24 -18.98
C PRO A 124 7.13 3.31 -18.04
N VAL A 125 6.90 4.58 -18.35
CA VAL A 125 7.37 5.72 -17.56
C VAL A 125 6.29 6.35 -16.68
N VAL A 126 5.00 6.23 -17.10
CA VAL A 126 3.85 6.67 -16.31
C VAL A 126 2.82 5.55 -16.26
N ARG A 127 2.32 5.24 -15.07
CA ARG A 127 1.28 4.23 -14.83
C ARG A 127 0.12 4.84 -14.06
N ASP A 128 -1.04 4.99 -14.70
CA ASP A 128 -2.32 5.39 -14.10
C ASP A 128 -2.20 6.64 -13.20
N LYS A 129 -1.47 7.68 -13.67
CA LYS A 129 -1.24 8.93 -12.95
C LYS A 129 -1.92 10.10 -13.65
N LYS A 130 -2.53 11.00 -12.85
CA LYS A 130 -3.09 12.27 -13.36
C LYS A 130 -1.97 13.24 -13.75
N GLY A 131 -2.20 14.02 -14.80
CA GLY A 131 -1.28 15.06 -15.25
C GLY A 131 -1.10 15.12 -16.75
N GLU A 132 -0.58 16.21 -17.24
CA GLU A 132 -0.28 16.44 -18.67
C GLU A 132 1.00 15.72 -19.13
N HIS A 133 1.88 15.36 -18.21
CA HIS A 133 3.15 14.62 -18.41
C HIS A 133 4.07 15.21 -19.49
N GLN A 134 3.99 16.53 -19.79
CA GLN A 134 4.78 17.20 -20.82
C GLN A 134 6.28 17.01 -20.64
N LYS A 135 6.76 17.10 -19.39
CA LYS A 135 8.17 16.88 -19.09
C LYS A 135 8.66 15.48 -19.50
N VAL A 136 7.82 14.45 -19.36
CA VAL A 136 8.15 13.08 -19.77
C VAL A 136 8.37 13.00 -21.28
N PHE A 137 7.52 13.66 -22.07
CA PHE A 137 7.66 13.70 -23.53
C PHE A 137 8.90 14.49 -23.95
N GLU A 138 9.19 15.63 -23.29
CA GLU A 138 10.39 16.41 -23.57
C GLU A 138 11.67 15.63 -23.24
N ASP A 139 11.72 14.95 -22.10
CA ASP A 139 12.90 14.18 -21.69
C ASP A 139 13.10 12.97 -22.61
N ALA A 140 12.02 12.28 -23.02
CA ALA A 140 12.08 11.22 -24.02
C ALA A 140 12.61 11.71 -25.37
N LYS A 141 12.12 12.89 -25.84
CA LYS A 141 12.60 13.51 -27.07
C LYS A 141 14.08 13.89 -27.00
N LYS A 142 14.52 14.47 -25.88
CA LYS A 142 15.94 14.79 -25.65
C LYS A 142 16.83 13.53 -25.63
N SER A 143 16.30 12.42 -25.16
CA SER A 143 16.96 11.11 -25.15
C SER A 143 16.95 10.41 -26.53
N GLY A 144 16.39 11.04 -27.57
CA GLY A 144 16.41 10.55 -28.94
C GLY A 144 15.26 9.59 -29.29
N PHE A 145 14.29 9.39 -28.42
CA PHE A 145 13.11 8.61 -28.76
C PHE A 145 12.17 9.39 -29.67
N VAL A 146 11.49 8.66 -30.55
CA VAL A 146 10.65 9.26 -31.60
C VAL A 146 9.15 9.08 -31.29
N ARG A 147 8.78 8.05 -30.54
CA ARG A 147 7.38 7.69 -30.32
C ARG A 147 7.09 7.32 -28.87
N ALA A 148 5.85 7.61 -28.46
CA ALA A 148 5.28 7.15 -27.21
C ALA A 148 3.94 6.45 -27.46
N ARG A 149 3.59 5.54 -26.59
CA ARG A 149 2.24 4.96 -26.51
C ARG A 149 1.55 5.57 -25.30
N VAL A 150 0.46 6.28 -25.53
CA VAL A 150 -0.33 6.92 -24.46
C VAL A 150 -1.71 6.28 -24.47
N ASP A 151 -2.13 5.73 -23.34
CA ASP A 151 -3.43 5.09 -23.15
C ASP A 151 -3.77 4.07 -24.25
N GLY A 152 -2.74 3.35 -24.72
CA GLY A 152 -2.85 2.36 -25.79
C GLY A 152 -2.65 2.88 -27.21
N SER A 153 -2.70 4.19 -27.44
CA SER A 153 -2.53 4.83 -28.76
C SER A 153 -1.10 5.28 -28.99
N LEU A 154 -0.59 5.13 -30.21
CA LEU A 154 0.77 5.56 -30.59
C LEU A 154 0.75 7.04 -31.06
N TYR A 155 1.68 7.81 -30.52
CA TYR A 155 1.92 9.21 -30.87
C TYR A 155 3.36 9.40 -31.29
N ASP A 156 3.59 10.36 -32.20
CA ASP A 156 4.92 10.82 -32.53
C ASP A 156 5.32 11.93 -31.54
N LEU A 157 6.52 11.83 -30.95
CA LEU A 157 7.01 12.83 -29.99
C LEU A 157 7.36 14.18 -30.65
N SER A 158 7.39 14.27 -31.98
CA SER A 158 7.49 15.56 -32.70
C SER A 158 6.19 16.36 -32.63
N GLU A 159 5.06 15.69 -32.46
CA GLU A 159 3.73 16.32 -32.34
C GLU A 159 3.50 16.84 -30.91
N ASN A 160 2.57 17.79 -30.78
CA ASN A 160 2.15 18.27 -29.46
C ASN A 160 1.12 17.30 -28.86
N ILE A 161 1.53 16.52 -27.89
CA ILE A 161 0.68 15.56 -27.19
C ILE A 161 0.02 16.29 -26.01
N ALA A 162 -1.23 16.72 -26.18
CA ALA A 162 -2.01 17.36 -25.12
C ALA A 162 -2.83 16.33 -24.35
N LEU A 163 -2.57 16.18 -23.04
CA LEU A 163 -3.30 15.28 -22.15
C LEU A 163 -4.11 16.10 -21.13
N ASP A 164 -5.27 15.57 -20.72
CA ASP A 164 -6.08 16.20 -19.68
C ASP A 164 -5.47 15.96 -18.30
N LYS A 165 -5.09 17.05 -17.62
CA LYS A 165 -4.49 17.01 -16.28
C LYS A 165 -5.36 16.33 -15.22
N ASN A 166 -6.67 16.24 -15.42
CA ASN A 166 -7.62 15.67 -14.47
C ASN A 166 -7.82 14.16 -14.66
N LEU A 167 -7.48 13.64 -15.84
CA LEU A 167 -7.57 12.22 -16.16
C LEU A 167 -6.28 11.49 -15.78
N LYS A 168 -6.41 10.20 -15.57
CA LYS A 168 -5.28 9.31 -15.34
C LYS A 168 -4.78 8.80 -16.67
N HIS A 169 -3.48 8.88 -16.88
CA HIS A 169 -2.82 8.45 -18.11
C HIS A 169 -1.75 7.40 -17.82
N SER A 170 -1.52 6.55 -18.80
CA SER A 170 -0.40 5.63 -18.86
C SER A 170 0.44 5.92 -20.08
N VAL A 171 1.74 6.18 -19.89
CA VAL A 171 2.68 6.54 -20.93
C VAL A 171 3.81 5.53 -21.00
N ASP A 172 3.98 4.91 -22.15
CA ASP A 172 5.11 4.03 -22.45
C ASP A 172 5.95 4.66 -23.57
N ILE A 173 7.25 4.72 -23.40
CA ILE A 173 8.15 5.16 -24.48
C ILE A 173 8.43 3.97 -25.40
N VAL A 174 8.32 4.17 -26.69
CA VAL A 174 8.65 3.15 -27.69
C VAL A 174 10.15 3.14 -27.90
N VAL A 175 10.83 2.15 -27.34
CA VAL A 175 12.28 2.02 -27.43
C VAL A 175 12.69 1.49 -28.79
N ASP A 176 12.04 0.42 -29.28
CA ASP A 176 12.30 -0.13 -30.60
C ASP A 176 11.08 -0.86 -31.18
N ARG A 177 11.09 -1.05 -32.50
CA ARG A 177 10.11 -1.84 -33.27
C ARG A 177 10.85 -2.86 -34.10
N LEU A 178 10.66 -4.12 -33.77
CA LEU A 178 11.42 -5.22 -34.33
C LEU A 178 10.54 -6.24 -35.02
N VAL A 179 11.14 -6.93 -35.97
CA VAL A 179 10.59 -8.13 -36.57
C VAL A 179 11.53 -9.28 -36.22
N LEU A 180 11.00 -10.36 -35.67
CA LEU A 180 11.77 -11.53 -35.34
C LEU A 180 12.32 -12.16 -36.61
N ARG A 181 13.63 -12.27 -36.73
CA ARG A 181 14.37 -12.89 -37.82
C ARG A 181 15.78 -13.25 -37.35
N ASP A 182 16.46 -14.06 -38.12
CA ASP A 182 17.84 -14.37 -37.81
C ASP A 182 18.71 -13.12 -37.66
N GLY A 183 19.58 -13.13 -36.65
CA GLY A 183 20.50 -12.04 -36.35
C GLY A 183 19.91 -10.85 -35.55
N VAL A 184 18.62 -10.87 -35.18
CA VAL A 184 18.00 -9.77 -34.41
C VAL A 184 18.40 -9.76 -32.92
N ARG A 185 19.00 -10.86 -32.40
CA ARG A 185 19.27 -11.06 -30.98
C ARG A 185 20.09 -9.92 -30.35
N SER A 186 21.16 -9.45 -31.00
CA SER A 186 22.00 -8.35 -30.47
C SER A 186 21.21 -7.06 -30.34
N ARG A 187 20.51 -6.66 -31.39
CA ARG A 187 19.67 -5.44 -31.37
C ARG A 187 18.53 -5.55 -30.34
N LEU A 188 17.94 -6.73 -30.20
CA LEU A 188 16.93 -7.00 -29.19
C LEU A 188 17.50 -6.83 -27.77
N ALA A 189 18.72 -7.33 -27.51
CA ALA A 189 19.37 -7.17 -26.21
C ALA A 189 19.60 -5.70 -25.88
N ASP A 190 20.16 -4.92 -26.79
CA ASP A 190 20.40 -3.49 -26.63
C ASP A 190 19.09 -2.72 -26.36
N SER A 191 18.03 -3.08 -27.07
CA SER A 191 16.71 -2.43 -26.90
C SER A 191 16.07 -2.80 -25.58
N VAL A 192 16.15 -4.06 -25.13
CA VAL A 192 15.63 -4.50 -23.83
C VAL A 192 16.41 -3.86 -22.69
N GLU A 193 17.74 -3.80 -22.74
CA GLU A 193 18.56 -3.10 -21.75
C GLU A 193 18.21 -1.62 -21.68
N THR A 194 18.04 -0.97 -22.84
CA THR A 194 17.62 0.43 -22.90
C THR A 194 16.29 0.65 -22.24
N ALA A 195 15.31 -0.25 -22.47
CA ALA A 195 14.00 -0.18 -21.84
C ALA A 195 14.04 -0.36 -20.32
N PHE A 196 15.00 -1.13 -19.78
CA PHE A 196 15.18 -1.31 -18.33
C PHE A 196 15.88 -0.11 -17.66
N ARG A 197 16.63 0.70 -18.41
CA ARG A 197 17.32 1.89 -17.89
C ARG A 197 16.44 3.14 -17.83
N GLN A 198 15.33 3.18 -18.57
CA GLN A 198 14.37 4.28 -18.59
C GLN A 198 13.41 4.22 -17.39
#